data_759615b138ad653ddc6da287ba85580c
#
_entry.id   759615b138ad653ddc6da287ba85580c
#
_cell.length_a   1.000
_cell.length_b   1.000
_cell.length_c   1.000
_cell.angle_alpha   90.00
_cell.angle_beta   90.00
_cell.angle_gamma   90.00
#
_symmetry.space_group_name_H-M   'P 1'
#
loop_
_entity.id
_entity.type
_entity.pdbx_description
1 polymer ?
#
loop_
_entity_poly.entity_id
_entity_poly.type
_entity_poly.pdbx_seq_one_letter_code
_entity_poly.pdbx_strand_id
1 'polypeptide(L)'
;MMGFRLRQVAIVGNEYEETEEALKSLLDLDVAYRDPGNRPGHEAGVSIFGLRNFVMPVGNQFLEMVSPLEPGRGSAGGRFIERRNGPGGYMLLFQLPKEQYESSLARLAAMGVRVLAGDDISGSESEAVHIHPKDLPGCLVELRWCINEGLADGDWWPVE
;
A
#
# COMPACT_ATOMS: atom_id res chain seq x y z
N MET A 1 2.13 -19.12 13.75
CA MET A 1 3.03 -18.80 12.62
C MET A 1 2.18 -18.11 11.59
N MET A 2 2.38 -16.81 11.38
CA MET A 2 1.65 -16.09 10.35
C MET A 2 2.09 -16.60 8.98
N GLY A 3 1.14 -16.93 8.13
CA GLY A 3 1.42 -17.34 6.77
C GLY A 3 1.48 -16.13 5.83
N PHE A 4 1.51 -16.42 4.54
CA PHE A 4 1.34 -15.44 3.48
C PHE A 4 -0.05 -14.80 3.60
N ARG A 5 -0.15 -13.47 3.75
CA ARG A 5 -1.44 -12.78 3.85
C ARG A 5 -1.55 -11.62 2.88
N LEU A 6 -2.73 -11.39 2.35
CA LEU A 6 -3.08 -10.12 1.74
C LEU A 6 -3.24 -9.12 2.88
N ARG A 7 -2.31 -8.16 2.98
CA ARG A 7 -2.32 -7.14 4.03
C ARG A 7 -3.22 -5.97 3.66
N GLN A 8 -3.13 -5.51 2.42
CA GLN A 8 -3.75 -4.27 2.00
C GLN A 8 -4.19 -4.32 0.55
N VAL A 9 -5.35 -3.74 0.29
CA VAL A 9 -5.84 -3.41 -1.03
C VAL A 9 -5.89 -1.90 -1.15
N ALA A 10 -5.19 -1.33 -2.13
CA ALA A 10 -5.23 0.09 -2.41
C ALA A 10 -6.01 0.37 -3.70
N ILE A 11 -6.87 1.39 -3.64
CA ILE A 11 -7.52 2.00 -4.78
C ILE A 11 -6.95 3.40 -5.01
N VAL A 12 -7.05 3.92 -6.23
CA VAL A 12 -6.57 5.27 -6.57
C VAL A 12 -7.62 6.05 -7.33
N GLY A 13 -7.78 7.32 -6.99
CA GLY A 13 -8.70 8.25 -7.66
C GLY A 13 -8.39 9.68 -7.26
N ASN A 14 -9.08 10.62 -7.89
CA ASN A 14 -8.97 12.06 -7.57
C ASN A 14 -10.04 12.50 -6.54
N GLU A 15 -11.14 11.78 -6.48
CA GLU A 15 -12.33 12.07 -5.67
C GLU A 15 -12.13 11.55 -4.24
N TYR A 16 -11.19 12.16 -3.49
CA TYR A 16 -10.73 11.67 -2.21
C TYR A 16 -11.82 11.71 -1.13
N GLU A 17 -12.43 12.87 -0.93
CA GLU A 17 -13.44 13.10 0.09
C GLU A 17 -14.74 12.35 -0.21
N GLU A 18 -15.18 12.36 -1.46
CA GLU A 18 -16.38 11.63 -1.91
C GLU A 18 -16.22 10.13 -1.80
N THR A 19 -15.01 9.63 -2.08
CA THR A 19 -14.71 8.20 -1.95
C THR A 19 -14.72 7.79 -0.49
N GLU A 20 -14.19 8.61 0.41
CA GLU A 20 -14.25 8.34 1.84
C GLU A 20 -15.69 8.24 2.34
N GLU A 21 -16.50 9.25 2.05
CA GLU A 21 -17.90 9.28 2.46
C GLU A 21 -18.68 8.07 1.92
N ALA A 22 -18.43 7.72 0.65
CA ALA A 22 -19.06 6.57 0.03
C ALA A 22 -18.64 5.25 0.72
N LEU A 23 -17.36 5.04 0.99
CA LEU A 23 -16.86 3.83 1.65
C LEU A 23 -17.35 3.72 3.09
N LYS A 24 -17.37 4.83 3.84
CA LYS A 24 -17.94 4.86 5.21
C LYS A 24 -19.42 4.47 5.18
N SER A 25 -20.17 5.02 4.27
CA SER A 25 -21.62 4.76 4.15
C SER A 25 -21.93 3.33 3.69
N LEU A 26 -21.12 2.78 2.75
CA LEU A 26 -21.38 1.46 2.17
C LEU A 26 -20.90 0.32 3.04
N LEU A 27 -19.78 0.49 3.72
CA LEU A 27 -19.08 -0.59 4.44
C LEU A 27 -19.19 -0.47 5.96
N ASP A 28 -19.72 0.65 6.46
CA ASP A 28 -19.77 0.95 7.92
C ASP A 28 -18.38 0.89 8.58
N LEU A 29 -17.38 1.43 7.88
CA LEU A 29 -15.98 1.46 8.33
C LEU A 29 -15.56 2.89 8.62
N ASP A 30 -14.71 3.05 9.65
CA ASP A 30 -14.09 4.32 9.97
C ASP A 30 -12.66 4.41 9.43
N VAL A 31 -12.21 5.64 9.18
CA VAL A 31 -10.81 5.92 8.83
C VAL A 31 -9.96 5.86 10.09
N ALA A 32 -8.99 4.96 10.13
CA ALA A 32 -8.05 4.84 11.24
C ALA A 32 -6.78 5.68 11.05
N TYR A 33 -6.37 5.93 9.80
CA TYR A 33 -5.14 6.64 9.48
C TYR A 33 -5.30 7.50 8.23
N ARG A 34 -4.56 8.63 8.18
CA ARG A 34 -4.43 9.52 7.01
C ARG A 34 -2.99 10.01 6.87
N ASP A 35 -2.55 10.18 5.62
CA ASP A 35 -1.31 10.85 5.30
C ASP A 35 -1.55 11.88 4.16
N PRO A 36 -0.98 13.10 4.24
CA PRO A 36 -0.17 13.59 5.34
C PRO A 36 -0.98 13.76 6.63
N GLY A 37 -0.47 13.14 7.69
CA GLY A 37 -1.03 13.25 9.03
C GLY A 37 -0.11 14.08 9.94
N ASN A 38 -0.69 14.66 10.99
CA ASN A 38 0.05 15.44 11.98
C ASN A 38 0.67 14.54 13.07
N ARG A 39 1.27 13.41 12.68
CA ARG A 39 1.93 12.51 13.63
C ARG A 39 3.41 12.83 13.72
N PRO A 40 3.91 13.26 14.89
CA PRO A 40 5.34 13.40 15.10
C PRO A 40 6.07 12.07 14.82
N GLY A 41 7.11 12.11 14.01
CA GLY A 41 7.88 10.92 13.60
C GLY A 41 7.34 10.14 12.42
N HIS A 42 6.23 10.54 11.81
CA HIS A 42 5.64 9.95 10.61
C HIS A 42 5.50 10.99 9.48
N GLU A 43 6.52 11.81 9.32
CA GLU A 43 6.54 12.88 8.32
C GLU A 43 6.80 12.37 6.89
N ALA A 44 7.19 11.09 6.76
CA ALA A 44 7.54 10.44 5.51
C ALA A 44 6.57 9.31 5.14
N GLY A 45 5.32 9.64 4.92
CA GLY A 45 4.33 8.70 4.37
C GLY A 45 4.24 8.78 2.84
N VAL A 46 3.06 8.50 2.29
CA VAL A 46 2.83 8.57 0.84
C VAL A 46 2.97 9.99 0.26
N SER A 47 2.97 11.01 1.12
CA SER A 47 3.17 12.41 0.75
C SER A 47 4.53 12.69 0.08
N ILE A 48 5.57 11.92 0.38
CA ILE A 48 6.87 12.02 -0.31
C ILE A 48 6.77 11.67 -1.81
N PHE A 49 5.72 10.93 -2.21
CA PHE A 49 5.44 10.59 -3.60
C PHE A 49 4.43 11.54 -4.26
N GLY A 50 4.08 12.66 -3.61
CA GLY A 50 3.06 13.58 -4.07
C GLY A 50 1.64 13.00 -3.97
N LEU A 51 1.41 12.14 -2.97
CA LEU A 51 0.14 11.46 -2.72
C LEU A 51 -0.38 11.79 -1.32
N ARG A 52 -1.68 11.62 -1.14
CA ARG A 52 -2.36 11.54 0.15
C ARG A 52 -3.12 10.23 0.23
N ASN A 53 -3.36 9.74 1.42
CA ASN A 53 -4.19 8.56 1.61
C ASN A 53 -5.09 8.65 2.82
N PHE A 54 -6.06 7.76 2.87
CA PHE A 54 -6.67 7.30 4.10
C PHE A 54 -6.74 5.77 4.10
N VAL A 55 -6.76 5.20 5.30
CA VAL A 55 -6.76 3.76 5.52
C VAL A 55 -7.90 3.38 6.45
N MET A 56 -8.67 2.38 6.05
CA MET A 56 -9.78 1.79 6.81
C MET A 56 -9.45 0.34 7.16
N PRO A 57 -9.52 -0.05 8.45
CA PRO A 57 -9.36 -1.44 8.86
C PRO A 57 -10.50 -2.32 8.34
N VAL A 58 -10.15 -3.51 7.87
CA VAL A 58 -11.11 -4.55 7.46
C VAL A 58 -10.65 -5.87 8.10
N GLY A 59 -11.13 -6.17 9.29
CA GLY A 59 -10.57 -7.26 10.09
C GLY A 59 -9.09 -7.03 10.38
N ASN A 60 -8.21 -7.93 9.94
CA ASN A 60 -6.76 -7.79 10.05
C ASN A 60 -6.11 -7.34 8.73
N GLN A 61 -6.85 -6.72 7.84
CA GLN A 61 -6.40 -6.16 6.56
C GLN A 61 -6.78 -4.69 6.48
N PHE A 62 -6.34 -4.03 5.42
CA PHE A 62 -6.60 -2.63 5.15
C PHE A 62 -7.21 -2.39 3.78
N LEU A 63 -8.17 -1.49 3.75
CA LEU A 63 -8.56 -0.81 2.54
C LEU A 63 -7.93 0.59 2.55
N GLU A 64 -7.15 0.91 1.53
CA GLU A 64 -6.53 2.21 1.36
C GLU A 64 -7.11 2.93 0.15
N MET A 65 -7.40 4.21 0.31
CA MET A 65 -7.60 5.13 -0.80
C MET A 65 -6.38 6.02 -0.94
N VAL A 66 -5.83 6.06 -2.15
CA VAL A 66 -4.69 6.93 -2.50
C VAL A 66 -5.16 7.97 -3.51
N SER A 67 -4.78 9.22 -3.31
CA SER A 67 -5.10 10.33 -4.22
C SER A 67 -3.88 11.22 -4.45
N PRO A 68 -3.65 11.72 -5.68
CA PRO A 68 -2.65 12.75 -5.91
C PRO A 68 -2.92 14.00 -5.06
N LEU A 69 -1.86 14.58 -4.46
CA LEU A 69 -1.94 15.90 -3.80
C LEU A 69 -2.25 17.00 -4.82
N GLU A 70 -1.67 16.88 -6.00
CA GLU A 70 -1.88 17.79 -7.12
C GLU A 70 -2.37 16.99 -8.33
N PRO A 71 -3.38 17.51 -9.07
CA PRO A 71 -3.87 16.85 -10.27
C PRO A 71 -2.78 16.62 -11.32
N GLY A 72 -2.93 15.56 -12.12
CA GLY A 72 -2.07 15.26 -13.27
C GLY A 72 -0.91 14.32 -12.95
N ARG A 73 0.15 14.37 -13.78
CA ARG A 73 1.22 13.34 -13.85
C ARG A 73 2.35 13.51 -12.82
N GLY A 74 2.27 14.46 -11.93
CA GLY A 74 3.33 14.72 -10.96
C GLY A 74 3.64 13.54 -10.04
N SER A 75 2.61 12.79 -9.64
CA SER A 75 2.73 11.61 -8.79
C SER A 75 2.60 10.29 -9.55
N ALA A 76 3.00 9.19 -8.92
CA ALA A 76 2.80 7.83 -9.48
C ALA A 76 1.30 7.51 -9.64
N GLY A 77 0.48 7.88 -8.66
CA GLY A 77 -0.98 7.71 -8.71
C GLY A 77 -1.60 8.51 -9.84
N GLY A 78 -1.21 9.77 -10.03
CA GLY A 78 -1.71 10.60 -11.13
C GLY A 78 -1.37 10.02 -12.51
N ARG A 79 -0.14 9.54 -12.69
CA ARG A 79 0.25 8.82 -13.92
C ARG A 79 -0.54 7.53 -14.14
N PHE A 80 -0.90 6.86 -13.05
CA PHE A 80 -1.71 5.63 -13.12
C PHE A 80 -3.14 5.94 -13.57
N ILE A 81 -3.78 6.94 -12.94
CA ILE A 81 -5.14 7.40 -13.30
C ILE A 81 -5.22 7.79 -14.77
N GLU A 82 -4.27 8.61 -15.25
CA GLU A 82 -4.23 9.01 -16.66
C GLU A 82 -4.09 7.84 -17.63
N ARG A 83 -3.16 6.91 -17.35
CA ARG A 83 -2.94 5.74 -18.23
C ARG A 83 -4.15 4.82 -18.31
N ARG A 84 -4.95 4.76 -17.26
CA ARG A 84 -6.16 3.93 -17.20
C ARG A 84 -7.42 4.69 -17.58
N ASN A 85 -7.30 5.99 -17.81
CA ASN A 85 -8.42 6.89 -18.10
C ASN A 85 -9.47 6.87 -16.99
N GLY A 86 -9.03 6.90 -15.74
CA GLY A 86 -9.91 6.98 -14.57
C GLY A 86 -9.37 6.28 -13.31
N PRO A 87 -10.13 6.36 -12.22
CA PRO A 87 -9.82 5.71 -10.96
C PRO A 87 -9.88 4.18 -11.07
N GLY A 88 -9.33 3.49 -10.07
CA GLY A 88 -9.44 2.03 -10.04
C GLY A 88 -8.55 1.35 -9.01
N GLY A 89 -8.48 0.02 -9.09
CA GLY A 89 -7.57 -0.77 -8.28
C GLY A 89 -6.12 -0.38 -8.56
N TYR A 90 -5.36 -0.13 -7.51
CA TYR A 90 -4.01 0.41 -7.59
C TYR A 90 -2.94 -0.59 -7.19
N MET A 91 -3.03 -1.13 -5.96
CA MET A 91 -1.98 -1.98 -5.42
C MET A 91 -2.56 -3.09 -4.53
N LEU A 92 -1.90 -4.24 -4.55
CA LEU A 92 -2.08 -5.32 -3.59
C LEU A 92 -0.77 -5.46 -2.79
N LEU A 93 -0.86 -5.39 -1.47
CA LEU A 93 0.27 -5.56 -0.57
C LEU A 93 0.16 -6.89 0.15
N PHE A 94 1.18 -7.72 0.00
CA PHE A 94 1.29 -9.01 0.67
C PHE A 94 2.36 -8.97 1.74
N GLN A 95 2.03 -9.46 2.93
CA GLN A 95 2.96 -9.64 4.02
C GLN A 95 3.31 -11.12 4.17
N LEU A 96 4.60 -11.39 4.31
CA LEU A 96 5.16 -12.73 4.39
C LEU A 96 6.09 -12.85 5.60
N PRO A 97 6.26 -14.05 6.17
CA PRO A 97 7.40 -14.35 7.00
C PRO A 97 8.71 -14.16 6.21
N LYS A 98 9.79 -13.75 6.89
CA LYS A 98 11.06 -13.42 6.24
C LYS A 98 11.57 -14.52 5.32
N GLU A 99 11.56 -15.77 5.76
CA GLU A 99 12.00 -16.91 4.96
C GLU A 99 11.17 -17.10 3.67
N GLN A 100 9.87 -16.85 3.75
CA GLN A 100 9.00 -16.90 2.57
C GLN A 100 9.21 -15.70 1.64
N TYR A 101 9.50 -14.53 2.18
CA TYR A 101 9.89 -13.36 1.41
C TYR A 101 11.16 -13.63 0.60
N GLU A 102 12.23 -14.07 1.25
CA GLU A 102 13.51 -14.40 0.60
C GLU A 102 13.34 -15.49 -0.48
N SER A 103 12.59 -16.55 -0.18
CA SER A 103 12.31 -17.61 -1.15
C SER A 103 11.44 -17.13 -2.31
N SER A 104 10.58 -16.15 -2.09
CA SER A 104 9.77 -15.53 -3.16
C SER A 104 10.63 -14.69 -4.08
N LEU A 105 11.57 -13.90 -3.54
CA LEU A 105 12.52 -13.14 -4.36
C LEU A 105 13.36 -14.07 -5.23
N ALA A 106 13.85 -15.18 -4.67
CA ALA A 106 14.60 -16.17 -5.44
C ALA A 106 13.77 -16.77 -6.59
N ARG A 107 12.48 -17.07 -6.36
CA ARG A 107 11.58 -17.56 -7.41
C ARG A 107 11.34 -16.53 -8.50
N LEU A 108 11.07 -15.26 -8.11
CA LEU A 108 10.89 -14.17 -9.07
C LEU A 108 12.11 -13.99 -9.94
N ALA A 109 13.31 -14.00 -9.35
CA ALA A 109 14.58 -13.92 -10.08
C ALA A 109 14.75 -15.09 -11.06
N ALA A 110 14.47 -16.32 -10.62
CA ALA A 110 14.56 -17.52 -11.48
C ALA A 110 13.58 -17.48 -12.66
N MET A 111 12.44 -16.78 -12.51
CA MET A 111 11.45 -16.57 -13.56
C MET A 111 11.77 -15.35 -14.45
N GLY A 112 12.84 -14.61 -14.17
CA GLY A 112 13.20 -13.39 -14.90
C GLY A 112 12.25 -12.20 -14.61
N VAL A 113 11.49 -12.26 -13.53
CA VAL A 113 10.59 -11.18 -13.11
C VAL A 113 11.40 -10.09 -12.41
N ARG A 114 11.26 -8.87 -12.86
CA ARG A 114 11.94 -7.71 -12.29
C ARG A 114 11.24 -7.26 -11.01
N VAL A 115 12.03 -6.88 -10.02
CA VAL A 115 11.56 -6.24 -8.80
C VAL A 115 12.20 -4.85 -8.67
N LEU A 116 11.45 -3.94 -8.10
CA LEU A 116 11.90 -2.60 -7.73
C LEU A 116 11.98 -2.57 -6.20
N ALA A 117 13.00 -1.92 -5.65
CA ALA A 117 13.04 -1.69 -4.21
C ALA A 117 11.77 -0.94 -3.79
N GLY A 118 11.08 -1.47 -2.81
CA GLY A 118 10.01 -0.77 -2.12
C GLY A 118 10.59 0.19 -1.10
N ASP A 119 9.73 0.95 -0.46
CA ASP A 119 10.18 1.87 0.57
C ASP A 119 10.60 1.10 1.80
N ASP A 120 11.83 1.35 2.22
CA ASP A 120 12.35 0.90 3.50
C ASP A 120 11.88 1.89 4.57
N ILE A 121 10.72 1.59 5.16
CA ILE A 121 10.10 2.47 6.16
C ILE A 121 10.78 2.32 7.53
N SER A 122 11.49 1.23 7.78
CA SER A 122 11.98 0.87 9.11
C SER A 122 13.41 0.29 9.16
N GLY A 123 14.20 0.47 8.12
CA GLY A 123 15.59 -0.02 8.11
C GLY A 123 15.68 -1.54 8.20
N SER A 124 16.48 -2.06 9.15
CA SER A 124 16.73 -3.50 9.29
C SER A 124 15.53 -4.35 9.78
N GLU A 125 14.42 -3.72 10.10
CA GLU A 125 13.25 -4.37 10.70
C GLU A 125 12.15 -4.74 9.69
N SER A 126 12.23 -4.24 8.47
CA SER A 126 11.34 -4.63 7.38
C SER A 126 12.00 -4.43 6.01
N GLU A 127 11.53 -5.14 5.03
CA GLU A 127 11.88 -4.93 3.62
C GLU A 127 10.65 -5.10 2.75
N ALA A 128 10.59 -4.32 1.68
CA ALA A 128 9.55 -4.41 0.68
C ALA A 128 10.13 -4.37 -0.73
N VAL A 129 9.47 -5.04 -1.67
CA VAL A 129 9.73 -4.92 -3.10
C VAL A 129 8.42 -4.81 -3.86
N HIS A 130 8.45 -4.04 -4.94
CA HIS A 130 7.36 -4.00 -5.91
C HIS A 130 7.70 -4.87 -7.12
N ILE A 131 6.79 -5.74 -7.52
CA ILE A 131 6.91 -6.44 -8.79
C ILE A 131 6.74 -5.42 -9.91
N HIS A 132 7.64 -5.47 -10.91
CA HIS A 132 7.63 -4.50 -11.99
C HIS A 132 6.32 -4.60 -12.80
N PRO A 133 5.58 -3.50 -13.02
CA PRO A 133 4.22 -3.54 -13.60
C PRO A 133 4.15 -4.01 -15.07
N LYS A 134 5.28 -4.11 -15.75
CA LYS A 134 5.35 -4.74 -17.08
C LYS A 134 5.43 -6.26 -17.03
N ASP A 135 5.81 -6.83 -15.88
CA ASP A 135 5.97 -8.27 -15.73
C ASP A 135 4.74 -8.90 -15.07
N LEU A 136 3.95 -8.09 -14.34
CA LEU A 136 2.66 -8.50 -13.76
C LEU A 136 1.59 -7.47 -14.15
N PRO A 137 0.79 -7.72 -15.20
CA PRO A 137 -0.27 -6.81 -15.60
C PRO A 137 -1.44 -6.84 -14.62
N GLY A 138 -2.15 -5.72 -14.50
CA GLY A 138 -3.37 -5.58 -13.70
C GLY A 138 -3.25 -4.49 -12.64
N CYS A 139 -2.53 -4.74 -11.57
CA CYS A 139 -2.26 -3.78 -10.51
C CYS A 139 -0.78 -3.86 -10.08
N LEU A 140 -0.37 -2.90 -9.26
CA LEU A 140 0.93 -3.01 -8.58
C LEU A 140 0.84 -4.10 -7.51
N VAL A 141 1.93 -4.83 -7.31
CA VAL A 141 2.02 -5.84 -6.24
C VAL A 141 3.27 -5.59 -5.43
N GLU A 142 3.09 -5.49 -4.13
CA GLU A 142 4.16 -5.41 -3.15
C GLU A 142 4.26 -6.71 -2.38
N LEU A 143 5.49 -7.16 -2.16
CA LEU A 143 5.83 -8.19 -1.18
C LEU A 143 6.62 -7.54 -0.06
N ARG A 144 6.24 -7.82 1.19
CA ARG A 144 6.85 -7.23 2.38
C ARG A 144 7.06 -8.28 3.49
N TRP A 145 8.12 -8.15 4.23
CA TRP A 145 8.27 -8.78 5.54
C TRP A 145 8.57 -7.74 6.61
N CYS A 146 8.23 -8.04 7.87
CA CYS A 146 8.55 -7.23 9.04
C CYS A 146 8.96 -8.15 10.19
N ILE A 147 9.92 -7.71 11.01
CA ILE A 147 10.41 -8.48 12.16
C ILE A 147 9.33 -8.62 13.24
N ASN A 148 8.52 -7.60 13.41
CA ASN A 148 7.35 -7.60 14.26
C ASN A 148 6.10 -7.49 13.37
N GLU A 149 5.24 -8.48 13.43
CA GLU A 149 4.02 -8.54 12.61
C GLU A 149 3.11 -7.33 12.81
N GLY A 150 3.13 -6.71 14.01
CA GLY A 150 2.39 -5.50 14.33
C GLY A 150 3.05 -4.20 13.83
N LEU A 151 4.36 -4.18 13.55
CA LEU A 151 5.03 -2.97 13.05
C LEU A 151 4.48 -2.51 11.70
N ALA A 152 4.13 -3.45 10.83
CA ALA A 152 3.55 -3.13 9.54
C ALA A 152 2.14 -2.53 9.64
N ASP A 153 1.47 -2.74 10.75
CA ASP A 153 0.10 -2.30 10.98
C ASP A 153 0.04 -0.94 11.67
N GLY A 154 1.16 -0.50 12.25
CA GLY A 154 1.23 0.77 12.98
C GLY A 154 0.48 0.74 14.32
N ASP A 155 0.65 1.77 15.11
CA ASP A 155 -0.01 1.97 16.40
C ASP A 155 -1.45 2.52 16.28
N TRP A 156 -1.90 2.79 15.07
CA TRP A 156 -3.25 3.25 14.73
C TRP A 156 -4.22 2.09 14.43
N TRP A 157 -3.71 0.86 14.36
CA TRP A 157 -4.55 -0.31 14.17
C TRP A 157 -5.46 -0.51 15.39
N PRO A 158 -6.77 -0.71 15.20
CA PRO A 158 -7.66 -0.99 16.31
C PRO A 158 -7.23 -2.30 16.99
N VAL A 159 -6.90 -2.18 18.27
CA VAL A 159 -6.66 -3.35 19.12
C VAL A 159 -8.03 -3.83 19.57
N GLU A 160 -8.39 -5.06 19.23
CA GLU A 160 -9.60 -5.68 19.75
C GLU A 160 -9.55 -5.85 21.27
#